data_0d1e45aa977237b916bc4988409b05bf
#
_entry.id   0d1e45aa977237b916bc4988409b05bf
#
_cell.length_a   1.000
_cell.length_b   1.000
_cell.length_c   1.000
_cell.angle_alpha   90.00
_cell.angle_beta   90.00
_cell.angle_gamma   90.00
#
_symmetry.space_group_name_H-M   'P 1'
#
loop_
_entity.id
_entity.type
_entity.pdbx_description
1 polymer ?
#
loop_
_entity_poly.entity_id
_entity_poly.type
_entity_poly.pdbx_seq_one_letter_code
_entity_poly.pdbx_strand_id
1 'polypeptide(L)'
;MDLLPPQPFSPSNPVDPPLWFQEAVDLNRDGLPDLVFTKNTPTDSAFKSTTSTLVYLGHQKTKTTPHLWFSSKPDQAFVTEGFSLPYVMDTNRDNLKDLVLVNVDLSFWNAMKGLITRTVNAQAAYFFMEPGGRYPAQPQKIATYSVKFSLGRFDHQPIVAFGDLNGDGFQDLLLSIDKDNLGIHWGNPSGVWPSSPADKITESFPIEQKRLHVLDLNHDGRDDLLITYIRDDLRKTGHAVHSLTVLLSQAP
;
A
#
# COMPACT_ATOMS: atom_id res chain seq x y z
N MET A 1 19.78 18.40 -14.10
CA MET A 1 18.32 18.46 -14.22
C MET A 1 17.78 18.22 -12.81
N ASP A 2 17.51 19.32 -12.09
CA ASP A 2 17.04 19.22 -10.70
C ASP A 2 15.54 18.94 -10.74
N LEU A 3 15.19 17.65 -10.69
CA LEU A 3 13.80 17.18 -10.70
C LEU A 3 13.15 17.31 -9.33
N LEU A 4 13.93 17.56 -8.28
CA LEU A 4 13.44 17.70 -6.91
C LEU A 4 13.54 19.17 -6.48
N PRO A 5 12.55 19.63 -5.70
CA PRO A 5 12.60 21.00 -5.17
C PRO A 5 13.85 21.18 -4.31
N PRO A 6 14.52 22.33 -4.40
CA PRO A 6 15.77 22.56 -3.69
C PRO A 6 15.59 22.69 -2.21
N GLN A 7 14.78 21.96 -1.52
CA GLN A 7 14.76 21.97 -0.05
C GLN A 7 13.57 21.35 0.70
N PRO A 8 12.58 20.68 0.20
CA PRO A 8 11.62 20.05 1.12
C PRO A 8 12.20 18.80 1.80
N PHE A 9 13.36 18.29 1.33
CA PHE A 9 13.88 16.97 1.73
C PHE A 9 15.20 17.01 2.50
N SER A 10 15.79 18.17 2.71
CA SER A 10 16.89 18.29 3.66
C SER A 10 16.33 18.44 5.07
N PRO A 11 16.60 17.52 6.00
CA PRO A 11 16.25 17.75 7.39
C PRO A 11 16.97 19.00 7.86
N SER A 12 16.23 20.07 8.05
CA SER A 12 16.75 21.34 8.54
C SER A 12 17.24 21.25 9.98
N ASN A 13 16.99 20.11 10.63
CA ASN A 13 17.39 19.83 11.99
C ASN A 13 17.61 18.30 12.12
N PRO A 14 18.74 17.84 12.71
CA PRO A 14 18.97 16.40 12.92
C PRO A 14 17.97 15.74 13.87
N VAL A 15 17.06 16.49 14.47
CA VAL A 15 15.96 15.99 15.31
C VAL A 15 14.67 15.74 14.51
N ASP A 16 14.57 16.21 13.26
CA ASP A 16 13.39 15.97 12.45
C ASP A 16 13.36 14.52 11.95
N PRO A 17 12.24 13.80 12.15
CA PRO A 17 12.10 12.44 11.63
C PRO A 17 12.22 12.43 10.11
N PRO A 18 12.84 11.37 9.53
CA PRO A 18 13.08 11.29 8.09
C PRO A 18 11.76 11.25 7.31
N LEU A 19 11.80 11.82 6.11
CA LEU A 19 10.77 11.66 5.10
C LEU A 19 11.04 10.37 4.31
N TRP A 20 10.00 9.53 4.19
CA TRP A 20 10.04 8.32 3.39
C TRP A 20 9.24 8.51 2.12
N PHE A 21 9.91 8.40 0.99
CA PHE A 21 9.26 8.41 -0.32
C PHE A 21 8.37 7.17 -0.46
N GLN A 22 7.14 7.36 -0.94
CA GLN A 22 6.17 6.30 -1.15
C GLN A 22 5.88 6.11 -2.63
N GLU A 23 5.48 7.19 -3.33
CA GLU A 23 4.98 7.09 -4.68
C GLU A 23 5.28 8.37 -5.48
N ALA A 24 5.46 8.21 -6.81
CA ALA A 24 5.49 9.29 -7.77
C ALA A 24 4.55 8.94 -8.92
N VAL A 25 3.42 9.59 -8.98
CA VAL A 25 2.35 9.30 -9.95
C VAL A 25 1.52 10.56 -10.19
N ASP A 26 0.90 10.66 -11.36
CA ASP A 26 -0.09 11.70 -11.66
C ASP A 26 -1.39 11.36 -10.89
N LEU A 27 -1.60 12.04 -9.77
CA LEU A 27 -2.73 11.80 -8.88
C LEU A 27 -4.04 12.35 -9.45
N ASN A 28 -3.97 13.55 -10.02
CA ASN A 28 -5.12 14.37 -10.40
C ASN A 28 -5.37 14.40 -11.91
N ARG A 29 -4.57 13.64 -12.69
CA ARG A 29 -4.66 13.54 -14.14
C ARG A 29 -4.39 14.86 -14.88
N ASP A 30 -3.48 15.68 -14.36
CA ASP A 30 -3.06 16.91 -15.01
C ASP A 30 -1.85 16.72 -15.96
N GLY A 31 -1.31 15.51 -16.02
CA GLY A 31 -0.18 15.12 -16.85
C GLY A 31 1.17 15.40 -16.19
N LEU A 32 1.20 15.80 -14.93
CA LEU A 32 2.41 16.03 -14.14
C LEU A 32 2.54 14.97 -13.05
N PRO A 33 3.75 14.52 -12.73
CA PRO A 33 3.94 13.63 -11.60
C PRO A 33 3.78 14.39 -10.28
N ASP A 34 3.03 13.80 -9.37
CA ASP A 34 2.88 14.22 -7.98
C ASP A 34 3.71 13.31 -7.07
N LEU A 35 3.97 13.72 -5.85
CA LEU A 35 4.80 12.97 -4.90
C LEU A 35 4.04 12.71 -3.61
N VAL A 36 4.13 11.49 -3.12
CA VAL A 36 3.61 11.09 -1.81
C VAL A 36 4.76 10.67 -0.91
N PHE A 37 4.80 11.24 0.28
CA PHE A 37 5.76 10.89 1.34
C PHE A 37 5.06 10.55 2.63
N THR A 38 5.75 9.82 3.49
CA THR A 38 5.34 9.65 4.88
C THR A 38 6.42 10.15 5.84
N LYS A 39 5.99 10.64 6.99
CA LYS A 39 6.82 11.04 8.10
C LYS A 39 6.26 10.43 9.36
N ASN A 40 7.05 9.61 10.05
CA ASN A 40 6.65 9.04 11.33
C ASN A 40 7.25 9.86 12.47
N THR A 41 6.41 10.40 13.33
CA THR A 41 6.81 11.24 14.46
C THR A 41 6.49 10.51 15.75
N PRO A 42 7.51 10.12 16.54
CA PRO A 42 7.29 9.60 17.89
C PRO A 42 6.57 10.65 18.75
N THR A 43 5.68 10.20 19.62
CA THR A 43 5.07 11.05 20.64
C THR A 43 5.79 10.85 21.98
N ASP A 44 5.47 11.68 22.96
CA ASP A 44 6.05 11.57 24.33
C ASP A 44 5.71 10.25 25.03
N SER A 45 4.83 9.44 24.47
CA SER A 45 4.49 8.11 24.95
C SER A 45 5.32 7.04 24.23
N ALA A 46 6.00 6.18 24.98
CA ALA A 46 6.90 5.13 24.47
C ALA A 46 6.27 4.16 23.43
N PHE A 47 4.93 4.15 23.31
CA PHE A 47 4.20 3.25 22.42
C PHE A 47 3.24 3.99 21.48
N LYS A 48 3.36 5.30 21.35
CA LYS A 48 2.54 6.09 20.45
C LYS A 48 3.41 6.83 19.45
N SER A 49 2.99 6.81 18.22
CA SER A 49 3.56 7.61 17.14
C SER A 49 2.42 8.18 16.31
N THR A 50 2.72 9.17 15.51
CA THR A 50 1.83 9.66 14.47
C THR A 50 2.50 9.50 13.11
N THR A 51 1.75 9.09 12.11
CA THR A 51 2.22 9.08 10.73
C THR A 51 1.54 10.23 9.99
N SER A 52 2.36 11.08 9.37
CA SER A 52 1.88 12.11 8.45
C SER A 52 2.11 11.64 7.03
N THR A 53 1.06 11.55 6.23
CA THR A 53 1.12 11.36 4.79
C THR A 53 1.07 12.72 4.12
N LEU A 54 2.08 13.04 3.32
CA LEU A 54 2.29 14.35 2.71
C LEU A 54 2.19 14.21 1.19
N VAL A 55 1.31 15.02 0.60
CA VAL A 55 1.08 15.05 -0.85
C VAL A 55 1.62 16.36 -1.39
N TYR A 56 2.46 16.26 -2.43
CA TYR A 56 3.01 17.40 -3.15
C TYR A 56 2.56 17.29 -4.61
N LEU A 57 1.80 18.25 -5.08
CA LEU A 57 1.37 18.31 -6.46
C LEU A 57 2.47 18.89 -7.34
N GLY A 58 2.62 18.29 -8.51
CA GLY A 58 3.53 18.78 -9.54
C GLY A 58 3.00 20.05 -10.19
N HIS A 59 3.90 20.98 -10.44
CA HIS A 59 3.56 22.25 -11.11
C HIS A 59 4.48 22.50 -12.28
N GLN A 60 3.95 23.14 -13.33
CA GLN A 60 4.71 23.54 -14.49
C GLN A 60 4.55 25.05 -14.74
N LYS A 61 5.67 25.77 -14.86
CA LYS A 61 5.65 27.23 -15.03
C LYS A 61 5.05 27.69 -16.36
N THR A 62 5.33 27.00 -17.45
CA THR A 62 4.74 27.25 -18.77
C THR A 62 4.86 25.99 -19.63
N LYS A 63 3.96 25.83 -20.63
CA LYS A 63 4.05 24.71 -21.59
C LYS A 63 5.33 24.72 -22.45
N THR A 64 6.01 25.86 -22.53
CA THR A 64 7.22 26.05 -23.36
C THR A 64 8.53 25.87 -22.61
N THR A 65 8.51 25.90 -21.26
CA THR A 65 9.66 25.60 -20.40
C THR A 65 9.25 24.51 -19.42
N PRO A 66 9.53 23.25 -19.72
CA PRO A 66 9.08 22.13 -18.91
C PRO A 66 9.94 21.96 -17.65
N HIS A 67 9.88 22.95 -16.74
CA HIS A 67 10.45 22.81 -15.41
C HIS A 67 9.36 22.38 -14.45
N LEU A 68 9.36 21.10 -14.13
CA LEU A 68 8.57 20.55 -13.02
C LEU A 68 9.12 21.14 -11.71
N TRP A 69 8.24 21.60 -10.84
CA TRP A 69 8.59 22.07 -9.51
C TRP A 69 7.51 21.69 -8.51
N PHE A 70 7.87 21.66 -7.24
CA PHE A 70 7.00 21.36 -6.13
C PHE A 70 7.06 22.49 -5.11
N SER A 71 5.98 22.68 -4.37
CA SER A 71 5.92 23.63 -3.26
C SER A 71 6.90 23.22 -2.14
N SER A 72 7.41 24.20 -1.39
CA SER A 72 8.25 23.93 -0.21
C SER A 72 7.49 23.31 0.96
N LYS A 73 6.14 23.37 0.90
CA LYS A 73 5.23 22.75 1.86
C LYS A 73 4.33 21.79 1.10
N PRO A 74 3.86 20.70 1.74
CA PRO A 74 2.89 19.82 1.11
C PRO A 74 1.61 20.56 0.76
N ASP A 75 1.00 20.22 -0.37
CA ASP A 75 -0.29 20.75 -0.79
C ASP A 75 -1.41 20.20 0.09
N GLN A 76 -1.25 18.94 0.54
CA GLN A 76 -2.12 18.30 1.53
C GLN A 76 -1.31 17.43 2.50
N ALA A 77 -1.80 17.33 3.73
CA ALA A 77 -1.21 16.50 4.77
C ALA A 77 -2.31 15.78 5.55
N PHE A 78 -2.12 14.48 5.77
CA PHE A 78 -3.03 13.63 6.53
C PHE A 78 -2.27 13.06 7.71
N VAL A 79 -2.79 13.23 8.92
CA VAL A 79 -2.16 12.74 10.15
C VAL A 79 -3.03 11.63 10.73
N THR A 80 -2.40 10.47 10.95
CA THR A 80 -3.02 9.32 11.58
C THR A 80 -2.27 8.96 12.86
N GLU A 81 -2.98 8.47 13.88
CA GLU A 81 -2.36 7.89 15.05
C GLU A 81 -1.79 6.51 14.71
N GLY A 82 -0.62 6.17 15.22
CA GLY A 82 0.05 4.91 14.95
C GLY A 82 0.83 4.89 13.65
N PHE A 83 1.11 3.68 13.16
CA PHE A 83 1.79 3.44 11.90
C PHE A 83 0.78 3.34 10.77
N SER A 84 0.97 4.13 9.73
CA SER A 84 0.09 4.13 8.56
C SER A 84 0.89 4.04 7.26
N LEU A 85 0.37 3.25 6.33
CA LEU A 85 0.88 3.10 4.97
C LEU A 85 -0.12 3.69 3.98
N PRO A 86 0.30 4.59 3.09
CA PRO A 86 -0.51 5.06 1.99
C PRO A 86 -0.46 4.08 0.82
N TYR A 87 -1.60 3.83 0.22
CA TYR A 87 -1.76 3.20 -1.09
C TYR A 87 -2.45 4.18 -2.01
N VAL A 88 -1.93 4.32 -3.22
CA VAL A 88 -2.40 5.28 -4.22
C VAL A 88 -2.84 4.51 -5.45
N MET A 89 -4.13 4.51 -5.75
CA MET A 89 -4.70 3.83 -6.91
C MET A 89 -6.09 4.36 -7.22
N ASP A 90 -6.58 4.09 -8.41
CA ASP A 90 -7.97 4.36 -8.78
C ASP A 90 -8.84 3.19 -8.29
N THR A 91 -9.52 3.37 -7.16
CA THR A 91 -10.31 2.32 -6.53
C THR A 91 -11.75 2.26 -7.06
N ASN A 92 -12.26 3.35 -7.67
CA ASN A 92 -13.66 3.50 -8.10
C ASN A 92 -13.83 3.62 -9.61
N ARG A 93 -12.72 3.57 -10.40
CA ARG A 93 -12.67 3.72 -11.86
C ARG A 93 -13.11 5.09 -12.38
N ASP A 94 -12.86 6.14 -11.66
CA ASP A 94 -13.10 7.50 -12.14
C ASP A 94 -11.88 8.12 -12.85
N ASN A 95 -10.79 7.36 -12.96
CA ASN A 95 -9.49 7.72 -13.52
C ASN A 95 -8.69 8.74 -12.69
N LEU A 96 -9.09 9.04 -11.49
CA LEU A 96 -8.31 9.78 -10.51
C LEU A 96 -7.67 8.79 -9.52
N LYS A 97 -6.55 9.17 -8.93
CA LYS A 97 -5.89 8.29 -7.95
C LYS A 97 -6.39 8.59 -6.55
N ASP A 98 -7.10 7.63 -5.97
CA ASP A 98 -7.55 7.70 -4.59
C ASP A 98 -6.40 7.43 -3.63
N LEU A 99 -6.53 7.92 -2.40
CA LEU A 99 -5.58 7.67 -1.31
C LEU A 99 -6.24 6.78 -0.27
N VAL A 100 -5.67 5.60 -0.05
CA VAL A 100 -6.10 4.68 1.00
C VAL A 100 -5.03 4.64 2.08
N LEU A 101 -5.34 5.16 3.26
CA LEU A 101 -4.45 5.13 4.41
C LEU A 101 -4.76 3.93 5.28
N VAL A 102 -3.87 2.94 5.25
CA VAL A 102 -4.00 1.73 6.06
C VAL A 102 -3.25 1.92 7.37
N ASN A 103 -3.99 2.03 8.45
CA ASN A 103 -3.49 2.23 9.81
C ASN A 103 -3.54 0.94 10.60
N VAL A 104 -2.42 0.62 11.27
CA VAL A 104 -2.33 -0.46 12.25
C VAL A 104 -2.09 0.14 13.62
N ASP A 105 -3.07 0.00 14.51
CA ASP A 105 -2.93 0.44 15.89
C ASP A 105 -2.05 -0.55 16.67
N LEU A 106 -0.79 -0.16 16.85
CA LEU A 106 0.21 -0.89 17.64
C LEU A 106 0.26 -0.45 19.11
N SER A 107 -0.82 0.16 19.62
CA SER A 107 -0.87 0.50 21.04
C SER A 107 -0.61 -0.73 21.92
N PHE A 108 -0.08 -0.52 23.14
CA PHE A 108 0.28 -1.62 24.05
C PHE A 108 -0.85 -2.66 24.23
N TRP A 109 -2.09 -2.19 24.38
CA TRP A 109 -3.25 -3.08 24.56
C TRP A 109 -3.58 -3.89 23.29
N ASN A 110 -3.46 -3.27 22.13
CA ASN A 110 -3.69 -3.97 20.86
C ASN A 110 -2.53 -4.90 20.51
N ALA A 111 -1.30 -4.53 20.85
CA ALA A 111 -0.15 -5.43 20.77
C ALA A 111 -0.32 -6.66 21.67
N MET A 112 -0.71 -6.47 22.95
CA MET A 112 -0.98 -7.56 23.88
C MET A 112 -2.15 -8.45 23.42
N LYS A 113 -3.23 -7.84 22.95
CA LYS A 113 -4.36 -8.58 22.36
C LYS A 113 -3.93 -9.37 21.13
N GLY A 114 -3.15 -8.74 20.26
CA GLY A 114 -2.58 -9.38 19.08
C GLY A 114 -1.69 -10.58 19.43
N LEU A 115 -0.87 -10.49 20.48
CA LEU A 115 -0.07 -11.59 21.00
C LEU A 115 -0.90 -12.82 21.39
N ILE A 116 -2.08 -12.59 21.96
CA ILE A 116 -3.00 -13.66 22.40
C ILE A 116 -3.80 -14.22 21.22
N THR A 117 -4.35 -13.34 20.38
CA THR A 117 -5.26 -13.72 19.27
C THR A 117 -4.53 -14.05 17.98
N ARG A 118 -3.26 -13.65 17.86
CA ARG A 118 -2.48 -13.70 16.62
C ARG A 118 -3.16 -12.96 15.45
N THR A 119 -3.94 -11.94 15.78
CA THR A 119 -4.70 -11.16 14.80
C THR A 119 -4.50 -9.68 15.08
N VAL A 120 -4.23 -8.92 14.05
CA VAL A 120 -4.20 -7.47 14.08
C VAL A 120 -5.29 -6.94 13.17
N ASN A 121 -5.99 -5.92 13.63
CA ASN A 121 -6.95 -5.20 12.81
C ASN A 121 -6.24 -4.01 12.16
N ALA A 122 -6.30 -3.95 10.84
CA ALA A 122 -5.88 -2.81 10.05
C ALA A 122 -7.12 -2.01 9.64
N GLN A 123 -7.08 -0.71 9.89
CA GLN A 123 -8.14 0.19 9.49
C GLN A 123 -7.72 0.94 8.23
N ALA A 124 -8.49 0.81 7.15
CA ALA A 124 -8.28 1.53 5.90
C ALA A 124 -9.24 2.72 5.83
N ALA A 125 -8.68 3.93 5.72
CA ALA A 125 -9.40 5.17 5.52
C ALA A 125 -9.27 5.59 4.04
N TYR A 126 -10.39 5.74 3.36
CA TYR A 126 -10.47 6.02 1.93
C TYR A 126 -10.74 7.50 1.69
N PHE A 127 -9.87 8.12 0.92
CA PHE A 127 -9.98 9.49 0.47
C PHE A 127 -10.07 9.47 -1.06
N PHE A 128 -11.28 9.58 -1.60
CA PHE A 128 -11.46 9.63 -3.05
C PHE A 128 -11.06 11.00 -3.57
N MET A 129 -10.25 11.01 -4.64
CA MET A 129 -9.82 12.27 -5.27
C MET A 129 -11.01 13.00 -5.85
N GLU A 130 -11.13 14.28 -5.53
CA GLU A 130 -12.16 15.13 -6.12
C GLU A 130 -11.72 15.69 -7.48
N PRO A 131 -12.65 16.01 -8.40
CA PRO A 131 -12.31 16.56 -9.71
C PRO A 131 -11.45 17.84 -9.69
N GLY A 132 -11.32 18.49 -8.54
CA GLY A 132 -10.43 19.64 -8.33
C GLY A 132 -8.98 19.28 -8.04
N GLY A 133 -8.61 18.00 -8.08
CA GLY A 133 -7.25 17.52 -7.78
C GLY A 133 -6.89 17.58 -6.31
N ARG A 134 -7.87 17.43 -5.43
CA ARG A 134 -7.68 17.43 -3.98
C ARG A 134 -8.43 16.27 -3.33
N TYR A 135 -7.86 15.75 -2.29
CA TYR A 135 -8.55 14.83 -1.39
C TYR A 135 -9.38 15.62 -0.36
N PRO A 136 -10.52 15.08 0.10
CA PRO A 136 -11.28 15.69 1.21
C PRO A 136 -10.46 15.66 2.50
N ALA A 137 -10.77 16.59 3.42
CA ALA A 137 -10.05 16.69 4.70
C ALA A 137 -10.32 15.51 5.65
N GLN A 138 -11.42 14.78 5.43
CA GLN A 138 -11.80 13.59 6.22
C GLN A 138 -12.03 12.41 5.27
N PRO A 139 -11.77 11.18 5.71
CA PRO A 139 -12.04 10.01 4.89
C PRO A 139 -13.55 9.89 4.60
N GLN A 140 -13.88 9.60 3.35
CA GLN A 140 -15.27 9.40 2.95
C GLN A 140 -15.79 8.01 3.36
N LYS A 141 -14.88 7.04 3.52
CA LYS A 141 -15.18 5.69 3.95
C LYS A 141 -14.09 5.16 4.88
N ILE A 142 -14.47 4.24 5.75
CA ILE A 142 -13.54 3.51 6.61
C ILE A 142 -13.95 2.03 6.58
N ALA A 143 -12.97 1.14 6.38
CA ALA A 143 -13.16 -0.30 6.48
C ALA A 143 -12.10 -0.90 7.42
N THR A 144 -12.42 -2.02 8.04
CA THR A 144 -11.50 -2.73 8.94
C THR A 144 -11.25 -4.14 8.43
N TYR A 145 -9.98 -4.51 8.34
CA TYR A 145 -9.52 -5.81 7.89
C TYR A 145 -8.78 -6.52 9.01
N SER A 146 -9.04 -7.82 9.17
CA SER A 146 -8.36 -8.63 10.18
C SER A 146 -7.26 -9.46 9.52
N VAL A 147 -6.03 -9.27 9.95
CA VAL A 147 -4.85 -9.96 9.43
C VAL A 147 -4.27 -10.84 10.52
N LYS A 148 -4.06 -12.12 10.23
CA LYS A 148 -3.35 -13.02 11.14
C LYS A 148 -1.85 -12.89 10.94
N PHE A 149 -1.09 -12.94 12.01
CA PHE A 149 0.37 -12.93 11.98
C PHE A 149 0.95 -14.01 12.91
N SER A 150 2.17 -14.43 12.62
CA SER A 150 2.90 -15.41 13.45
C SER A 150 3.96 -14.72 14.28
N LEU A 151 3.98 -14.98 15.60
CA LEU A 151 4.94 -14.38 16.54
C LEU A 151 6.20 -15.24 16.77
N GLY A 152 6.25 -16.45 16.19
CA GLY A 152 7.26 -17.43 16.54
C GLY A 152 8.37 -17.59 15.54
N ARG A 153 9.19 -16.84 15.14
CA ARG A 153 10.10 -16.64 14.00
C ARG A 153 9.37 -15.80 12.99
N PHE A 154 10.00 -14.85 12.35
CA PHE A 154 9.44 -14.00 11.27
C PHE A 154 9.12 -14.86 10.03
N ASP A 155 8.32 -15.90 10.23
CA ASP A 155 8.03 -16.93 9.24
C ASP A 155 6.97 -16.49 8.23
N HIS A 156 6.33 -15.34 8.46
CA HIS A 156 5.31 -14.82 7.56
C HIS A 156 5.10 -13.31 7.77
N GLN A 157 5.35 -12.55 6.73
CA GLN A 157 4.90 -11.16 6.63
C GLN A 157 3.52 -11.14 5.96
N PRO A 158 2.55 -10.37 6.49
CA PRO A 158 1.28 -10.23 5.81
C PRO A 158 1.48 -9.71 4.39
N ILE A 159 0.87 -10.40 3.42
CA ILE A 159 0.86 -9.98 2.03
C ILE A 159 -0.32 -9.05 1.83
N VAL A 160 -0.05 -7.90 1.21
CA VAL A 160 -1.03 -6.96 0.70
C VAL A 160 -0.69 -6.71 -0.76
N ALA A 161 -1.55 -7.10 -1.68
CA ALA A 161 -1.33 -6.90 -3.10
C ALA A 161 -2.65 -6.47 -3.77
N PHE A 162 -2.53 -5.89 -4.95
CA PHE A 162 -3.66 -5.38 -5.71
C PHE A 162 -3.54 -5.81 -7.15
N GLY A 163 -4.69 -6.06 -7.79
CA GLY A 163 -4.79 -6.39 -9.20
C GLY A 163 -6.22 -6.65 -9.60
N ASP A 164 -6.50 -6.65 -10.88
CA ASP A 164 -7.82 -6.98 -11.45
C ASP A 164 -7.84 -8.47 -11.86
N LEU A 165 -8.16 -9.36 -10.89
CA LEU A 165 -8.11 -10.79 -11.13
C LEU A 165 -9.32 -11.31 -11.90
N ASN A 166 -10.44 -10.60 -11.89
CA ASN A 166 -11.66 -11.03 -12.57
C ASN A 166 -11.90 -10.32 -13.92
N GLY A 167 -11.10 -9.30 -14.26
CA GLY A 167 -11.17 -8.54 -15.51
C GLY A 167 -12.35 -7.56 -15.57
N ASP A 168 -12.89 -7.15 -14.41
CA ASP A 168 -13.98 -6.18 -14.35
C ASP A 168 -13.50 -4.72 -14.36
N GLY A 169 -12.19 -4.54 -14.26
CA GLY A 169 -11.49 -3.25 -14.28
C GLY A 169 -11.42 -2.55 -12.94
N PHE A 170 -11.93 -3.14 -11.86
CA PHE A 170 -11.68 -2.67 -10.50
C PHE A 170 -10.48 -3.39 -9.90
N GLN A 171 -9.69 -2.68 -9.12
CA GLN A 171 -8.58 -3.31 -8.40
C GLN A 171 -9.11 -4.15 -7.24
N ASP A 172 -8.79 -5.44 -7.23
CA ASP A 172 -9.07 -6.34 -6.12
C ASP A 172 -7.99 -6.23 -5.06
N LEU A 173 -8.35 -6.46 -3.79
CA LEU A 173 -7.40 -6.54 -2.69
C LEU A 173 -7.12 -8.01 -2.38
N LEU A 174 -5.85 -8.37 -2.45
CA LEU A 174 -5.33 -9.65 -1.99
C LEU A 174 -4.70 -9.45 -0.60
N LEU A 175 -5.25 -10.10 0.41
CA LEU A 175 -4.83 -9.94 1.79
C LEU A 175 -4.59 -11.28 2.48
N SER A 176 -3.44 -11.44 3.12
CA SER A 176 -3.13 -12.66 3.87
C SER A 176 -4.17 -12.95 4.93
N ILE A 177 -4.80 -14.13 4.87
CA ILE A 177 -5.58 -14.70 5.96
C ILE A 177 -4.63 -15.38 6.94
N ASP A 178 -3.68 -16.15 6.44
CA ASP A 178 -2.59 -16.79 7.17
C ASP A 178 -1.42 -17.10 6.19
N LYS A 179 -0.46 -17.91 6.62
CA LYS A 179 0.73 -18.24 5.81
C LYS A 179 0.45 -19.03 4.52
N ASP A 180 -0.67 -19.73 4.46
CA ASP A 180 -1.03 -20.62 3.34
C ASP A 180 -2.31 -20.16 2.64
N ASN A 181 -2.95 -19.08 3.10
CA ASN A 181 -4.21 -18.60 2.54
C ASN A 181 -4.18 -17.08 2.31
N LEU A 182 -4.50 -16.70 1.09
CA LEU A 182 -4.65 -15.33 0.63
C LEU A 182 -6.13 -15.08 0.29
N GLY A 183 -6.76 -14.14 0.98
CA GLY A 183 -8.15 -13.76 0.72
C GLY A 183 -8.25 -12.80 -0.44
N ILE A 184 -9.27 -12.94 -1.26
CA ILE A 184 -9.62 -12.04 -2.35
C ILE A 184 -10.82 -11.21 -1.93
N HIS A 185 -10.64 -9.91 -1.93
CA HIS A 185 -11.68 -8.92 -1.68
C HIS A 185 -11.95 -8.19 -2.98
N TRP A 186 -13.04 -8.56 -3.68
CA TRP A 186 -13.33 -8.04 -5.01
C TRP A 186 -13.52 -6.52 -4.99
N GLY A 187 -12.86 -5.86 -5.93
CA GLY A 187 -13.08 -4.47 -6.25
C GLY A 187 -14.52 -4.20 -6.68
N ASN A 188 -14.99 -2.99 -6.53
CA ASN A 188 -16.37 -2.66 -6.87
C ASN A 188 -16.55 -1.15 -7.07
N PRO A 189 -17.69 -0.70 -7.67
CA PRO A 189 -17.94 0.72 -7.93
C PRO A 189 -17.99 1.64 -6.71
N SER A 190 -18.09 1.10 -5.48
CA SER A 190 -18.03 1.94 -4.28
C SER A 190 -16.61 2.41 -3.94
N GLY A 191 -15.58 1.82 -4.58
CA GLY A 191 -14.18 2.08 -4.32
C GLY A 191 -13.67 1.55 -2.97
N VAL A 192 -14.49 0.74 -2.28
CA VAL A 192 -14.16 0.17 -0.96
C VAL A 192 -14.22 -1.34 -1.02
N TRP A 193 -13.14 -2.02 -0.70
CA TRP A 193 -13.14 -3.48 -0.65
C TRP A 193 -13.98 -3.97 0.53
N PRO A 194 -14.76 -5.05 0.35
CA PRO A 194 -15.48 -5.69 1.46
C PRO A 194 -14.53 -6.13 2.56
N SER A 195 -14.91 -5.96 3.83
CA SER A 195 -14.06 -6.34 4.98
C SER A 195 -13.79 -7.85 5.08
N SER A 196 -14.69 -8.67 4.54
CA SER A 196 -14.50 -10.13 4.46
C SER A 196 -14.12 -10.52 3.04
N PRO A 197 -13.17 -11.44 2.85
CA PRO A 197 -12.86 -11.95 1.54
C PRO A 197 -14.06 -12.74 0.99
N ALA A 198 -14.32 -12.59 -0.29
CA ALA A 198 -15.34 -13.33 -1.01
C ALA A 198 -14.82 -14.68 -1.51
N ASP A 199 -13.50 -14.74 -1.73
CA ASP A 199 -12.81 -15.95 -2.21
C ASP A 199 -11.42 -16.07 -1.58
N LYS A 200 -10.73 -17.19 -1.79
CA LYS A 200 -9.38 -17.40 -1.29
C LYS A 200 -8.53 -18.26 -2.21
N ILE A 201 -7.25 -17.98 -2.22
CA ILE A 201 -6.21 -18.80 -2.83
C ILE A 201 -5.48 -19.54 -1.71
N THR A 202 -5.34 -20.86 -1.86
CA THR A 202 -4.59 -21.70 -0.91
C THR A 202 -3.32 -22.18 -1.57
N GLU A 203 -2.19 -21.62 -1.14
CA GLU A 203 -0.85 -21.92 -1.62
C GLU A 203 0.16 -21.61 -0.53
N SER A 204 1.36 -22.15 -0.65
CA SER A 204 2.47 -21.74 0.21
C SER A 204 2.97 -20.38 -0.25
N PHE A 205 2.69 -19.33 0.51
CA PHE A 205 3.14 -17.99 0.16
C PHE A 205 4.55 -17.68 0.68
N PRO A 206 5.33 -16.84 -0.03
CA PRO A 206 6.67 -16.46 0.41
C PRO A 206 6.60 -15.60 1.67
N ILE A 207 7.65 -15.68 2.49
CA ILE A 207 7.78 -14.83 3.69
C ILE A 207 7.83 -13.35 3.32
N GLU A 208 8.47 -13.02 2.18
CA GLU A 208 8.66 -11.66 1.73
C GLU A 208 7.61 -11.28 0.68
N GLN A 209 6.80 -10.26 0.97
CA GLN A 209 5.76 -9.76 0.05
C GLN A 209 6.30 -9.44 -1.35
N LYS A 210 7.51 -8.91 -1.48
CA LYS A 210 8.14 -8.57 -2.77
C LYS A 210 8.35 -9.77 -3.71
N ARG A 211 8.07 -10.99 -3.26
CA ARG A 211 8.16 -12.22 -4.04
C ARG A 211 6.83 -12.65 -4.63
N LEU A 212 5.78 -11.93 -4.35
CA LEU A 212 4.48 -12.06 -5.01
C LEU A 212 4.30 -10.88 -5.95
N HIS A 213 4.06 -11.16 -7.20
CA HIS A 213 3.78 -10.17 -8.24
C HIS A 213 2.38 -10.45 -8.81
N VAL A 214 1.63 -9.37 -9.04
CA VAL A 214 0.30 -9.41 -9.65
C VAL A 214 0.40 -8.68 -10.97
N LEU A 215 0.14 -9.36 -12.08
CA LEU A 215 0.24 -8.84 -13.44
C LEU A 215 -0.44 -9.77 -14.43
N ASP A 216 -0.96 -9.24 -15.51
CA ASP A 216 -1.53 -10.00 -16.62
C ASP A 216 -0.39 -10.68 -17.43
N LEU A 217 -0.15 -11.97 -17.16
CA LEU A 217 0.93 -12.76 -17.78
C LEU A 217 0.57 -13.31 -19.15
N ASN A 218 -0.69 -13.60 -19.37
CA ASN A 218 -1.18 -14.27 -20.58
C ASN A 218 -1.90 -13.32 -21.54
N HIS A 219 -2.05 -12.02 -21.16
CA HIS A 219 -2.72 -10.97 -21.89
C HIS A 219 -4.21 -11.24 -22.15
N ASP A 220 -4.89 -11.84 -21.17
CA ASP A 220 -6.33 -12.09 -21.24
C ASP A 220 -7.18 -10.98 -20.59
N GLY A 221 -6.53 -9.94 -20.07
CA GLY A 221 -7.15 -8.79 -19.43
C GLY A 221 -7.45 -9.01 -17.95
N ARG A 222 -6.88 -10.05 -17.34
CA ARG A 222 -6.93 -10.33 -15.91
C ARG A 222 -5.53 -10.43 -15.36
N ASP A 223 -5.37 -9.94 -14.15
CA ASP A 223 -4.11 -10.12 -13.47
C ASP A 223 -3.96 -11.54 -12.91
N ASP A 224 -2.77 -12.06 -13.04
CA ASP A 224 -2.32 -13.36 -12.57
C ASP A 224 -1.37 -13.20 -11.39
N LEU A 225 -1.07 -14.31 -10.70
CA LEU A 225 -0.10 -14.30 -9.61
C LEU A 225 1.18 -15.02 -10.01
N LEU A 226 2.30 -14.32 -9.90
CA LEU A 226 3.63 -14.87 -10.04
C LEU A 226 4.31 -14.90 -8.68
N ILE A 227 4.60 -16.10 -8.19
CA ILE A 227 5.17 -16.31 -6.86
C ILE A 227 6.58 -16.89 -7.01
N THR A 228 7.57 -16.24 -6.41
CA THR A 228 8.95 -16.70 -6.41
C THR A 228 9.37 -17.19 -5.03
N TYR A 229 10.00 -18.36 -4.98
CA TYR A 229 10.48 -18.95 -3.72
C TYR A 229 11.99 -19.10 -3.75
N ILE A 230 12.60 -18.91 -2.59
CA ILE A 230 13.93 -19.44 -2.31
C ILE A 230 13.73 -20.59 -1.32
N ARG A 231 13.83 -21.82 -1.77
CA ARG A 231 13.77 -22.97 -0.85
C ARG A 231 15.05 -23.05 -0.03
N ASP A 232 14.91 -22.94 1.27
CA ASP A 232 15.98 -23.09 2.25
C ASP A 232 16.50 -24.57 2.38
N ASP A 233 15.99 -25.50 1.57
CA ASP A 233 16.51 -26.88 1.49
C ASP A 233 18.01 -26.95 1.14
N LEU A 234 18.57 -25.82 0.86
CA LEU A 234 19.94 -25.56 0.46
C LEU A 234 21.00 -25.77 1.51
N ARG A 235 20.64 -25.74 2.78
CA ARG A 235 21.59 -26.07 3.84
C ARG A 235 22.08 -27.52 3.75
N LYS A 236 21.34 -28.38 3.01
CA LYS A 236 21.70 -29.80 2.81
C LYS A 236 22.41 -30.08 1.48
N THR A 237 22.21 -29.26 0.45
CA THR A 237 22.73 -29.56 -0.91
C THR A 237 23.70 -28.53 -1.47
N GLY A 238 23.91 -27.40 -0.80
CA GLY A 238 24.87 -26.36 -1.22
C GLY A 238 24.44 -25.54 -2.44
N HIS A 239 23.25 -25.75 -2.99
CA HIS A 239 22.74 -25.02 -4.17
C HIS A 239 21.40 -24.35 -3.89
N ALA A 240 21.24 -23.05 -4.31
CA ALA A 240 19.98 -22.33 -4.23
C ALA A 240 18.99 -22.88 -5.28
N VAL A 241 17.91 -23.52 -4.83
CA VAL A 241 16.80 -23.90 -5.71
C VAL A 241 15.78 -22.78 -5.68
N HIS A 242 15.71 -22.02 -6.77
CA HIS A 242 14.60 -21.10 -7.00
C HIS A 242 13.44 -21.87 -7.59
N SER A 243 12.26 -21.76 -7.01
CA SER A 243 11.03 -22.25 -7.62
C SER A 243 10.11 -21.08 -7.94
N LEU A 244 9.34 -21.26 -9.00
CA LEU A 244 8.38 -20.32 -9.51
C LEU A 244 7.01 -20.99 -9.57
N THR A 245 5.99 -20.35 -9.03
CA THR A 245 4.59 -20.74 -9.22
C THR A 245 3.87 -19.65 -9.96
N VAL A 246 3.12 -20.03 -10.98
CA VAL A 246 2.22 -19.16 -11.74
C VAL A 246 0.80 -19.65 -11.50
N LEU A 247 -0.06 -18.77 -11.03
CA LEU A 247 -1.49 -19.00 -10.88
C LEU A 247 -2.20 -18.09 -11.88
N LEU A 248 -2.78 -18.69 -12.90
CA LEU A 248 -3.55 -17.95 -13.91
C LEU A 248 -4.99 -17.77 -13.45
N SER A 249 -5.44 -16.55 -13.52
CA SER A 249 -6.83 -16.18 -13.27
C SER A 249 -7.72 -16.75 -14.40
N GLN A 250 -8.88 -17.27 -14.05
CA GLN A 250 -9.82 -17.84 -15.01
C GLN A 250 -11.15 -17.11 -14.95
N ALA A 251 -11.85 -17.08 -16.09
CA ALA A 251 -13.23 -16.62 -16.09
C ALA A 251 -14.07 -17.51 -15.17
N PRO A 252 -15.00 -16.96 -14.42
CA PRO A 252 -15.95 -17.72 -13.62
C PRO A 252 -16.87 -18.61 -14.46
#